data_51fd41b559160daf6b21ecab8a0337b6
#
_entry.id   51fd41b559160daf6b21ecab8a0337b6
#
_cell.length_a   1.000
_cell.length_b   1.000
_cell.length_c   1.000
_cell.angle_alpha   90.00
_cell.angle_beta   90.00
_cell.angle_gamma   90.00
#
_symmetry.space_group_name_H-M   'P 1'
#
loop_
_entity.id
_entity.type
_entity.pdbx_description
1 polymer ?
#
loop_
_entity_poly.entity_id
_entity_poly.type
_entity_poly.pdbx_seq_one_letter_code
_entity_poly.pdbx_strand_id
1 'polypeptide(L)'
;MLHSRTAAATAVVIAATAVVSALLAPIPAVAAEASTAQVPPVCSSTRDPDLAARMSSDIQAALSSREGTVSVAVHDDDTGLTCALASERQYDSASVAKVTIMEGTLRRAEELGRKLTTWEQDNIRPMITVSDNASAMRLWTDLGHTYLSRFLARVGTKGTVLGPGGYWGLTRTTADDQMRLLDVLTNAGSFLKTRAQGLKLMSEVRSDQRWGVPAGMPTGLTAQVKNGWLPRATHGWRVHSVGAFTGTSRTYRIVVLSHDNPTMAYGVRTIERIAQAVHRGLNQGRGRVQSPTPEGAISERSDGSAPYDPLPGWDEPEPDATP
;
A
#
# COMPACT_ATOMS: atom_id res chain seq x y z
N MET A 1 -74.93 3.63 -51.55
CA MET A 1 -76.01 2.67 -51.91
C MET A 1 -75.89 1.41 -51.06
N LEU A 2 -77.04 1.03 -50.56
CA LEU A 2 -77.44 -0.22 -49.89
C LEU A 2 -76.82 -0.61 -48.56
N HIS A 3 -77.72 -0.55 -47.63
CA HIS A 3 -77.87 -1.18 -46.31
C HIS A 3 -77.86 -2.70 -46.34
N SER A 4 -77.38 -3.32 -45.26
CA SER A 4 -78.09 -4.50 -44.77
C SER A 4 -77.80 -4.66 -43.25
N ARG A 5 -78.90 -4.66 -42.52
CA ARG A 5 -79.02 -5.01 -41.12
C ARG A 5 -79.15 -6.51 -41.01
N THR A 6 -78.55 -7.11 -39.98
CA THR A 6 -79.12 -8.36 -39.44
C THR A 6 -78.84 -8.46 -37.91
N ALA A 7 -79.81 -9.04 -37.30
CA ALA A 7 -80.29 -8.95 -35.95
C ALA A 7 -79.45 -9.76 -34.91
N ALA A 8 -79.62 -9.30 -33.65
CA ALA A 8 -79.13 -9.92 -32.43
C ALA A 8 -79.88 -11.23 -32.08
N ALA A 9 -79.15 -12.17 -31.58
CA ALA A 9 -79.72 -13.30 -30.81
C ALA A 9 -78.98 -13.37 -29.45
N THR A 10 -79.82 -13.13 -28.40
CA THR A 10 -79.40 -13.17 -27.00
C THR A 10 -79.48 -14.60 -26.50
N ALA A 11 -78.34 -15.21 -26.15
CA ALA A 11 -78.33 -16.49 -25.42
C ALA A 11 -77.99 -16.25 -23.96
N VAL A 12 -78.92 -16.59 -23.10
CA VAL A 12 -78.75 -16.59 -21.62
C VAL A 12 -78.03 -17.86 -21.23
N VAL A 13 -76.85 -17.75 -20.67
CA VAL A 13 -76.14 -18.89 -20.06
C VAL A 13 -76.16 -18.71 -18.54
N ILE A 14 -76.83 -19.67 -17.88
CA ILE A 14 -76.87 -19.79 -16.41
C ILE A 14 -75.55 -20.43 -15.97
N ALA A 15 -74.74 -19.67 -15.30
CA ALA A 15 -73.50 -20.17 -14.72
C ALA A 15 -73.78 -20.68 -13.28
N ALA A 16 -73.54 -21.95 -13.07
CA ALA A 16 -73.54 -22.57 -11.75
C ALA A 16 -72.21 -22.31 -11.06
N THR A 17 -72.21 -21.57 -9.96
CA THR A 17 -71.05 -21.34 -9.14
C THR A 17 -70.75 -22.51 -8.23
N ALA A 18 -69.70 -23.29 -8.51
CA ALA A 18 -69.15 -24.26 -7.60
C ALA A 18 -68.15 -23.54 -6.67
N VAL A 19 -68.49 -23.51 -5.36
CA VAL A 19 -67.57 -23.02 -4.33
C VAL A 19 -66.55 -24.11 -4.02
N VAL A 20 -65.32 -23.94 -4.47
CA VAL A 20 -64.20 -24.81 -4.07
C VAL A 20 -63.54 -24.15 -2.83
N SER A 21 -63.77 -24.71 -1.66
CA SER A 21 -63.05 -24.35 -0.43
C SER A 21 -61.65 -24.94 -0.48
N ALA A 22 -60.69 -24.09 -0.84
CA ALA A 22 -59.24 -24.43 -0.77
C ALA A 22 -58.76 -24.35 0.69
N LEU A 23 -58.45 -25.49 1.27
CA LEU A 23 -57.73 -25.61 2.55
C LEU A 23 -56.27 -25.10 2.31
N LEU A 24 -55.99 -23.88 2.74
CA LEU A 24 -54.65 -23.35 2.80
C LEU A 24 -53.90 -24.03 3.97
N ALA A 25 -53.04 -24.99 3.66
CA ALA A 25 -52.05 -25.48 4.62
C ALA A 25 -50.99 -24.38 4.90
N PRO A 26 -50.56 -24.18 6.16
CA PRO A 26 -49.52 -23.22 6.46
C PRO A 26 -48.18 -23.66 5.84
N ILE A 27 -47.61 -22.84 4.97
CA ILE A 27 -46.26 -23.02 4.46
C ILE A 27 -45.29 -22.74 5.62
N PRO A 28 -44.38 -23.65 6.00
CA PRO A 28 -43.39 -23.36 7.01
C PRO A 28 -42.53 -22.22 6.51
N ALA A 29 -42.49 -21.12 7.27
CA ALA A 29 -41.53 -20.02 7.03
C ALA A 29 -40.11 -20.59 7.24
N VAL A 30 -39.42 -20.86 6.16
CA VAL A 30 -37.98 -21.09 6.19
C VAL A 30 -37.36 -19.73 6.56
N ALA A 31 -36.92 -19.62 7.81
CA ALA A 31 -36.11 -18.49 8.23
C ALA A 31 -34.86 -18.49 7.34
N ALA A 32 -34.78 -17.53 6.43
CA ALA A 32 -33.57 -17.25 5.70
C ALA A 32 -32.54 -16.78 6.75
N GLU A 33 -31.63 -17.68 7.14
CA GLU A 33 -30.42 -17.26 7.85
C GLU A 33 -29.74 -16.25 6.97
N ALA A 34 -29.80 -14.99 7.38
CA ALA A 34 -29.01 -13.93 6.78
C ALA A 34 -27.54 -14.34 7.00
N SER A 35 -26.94 -14.94 5.96
CA SER A 35 -25.50 -15.13 5.91
C SER A 35 -24.88 -13.73 6.02
N THR A 36 -24.47 -13.37 7.22
CA THR A 36 -23.60 -12.21 7.42
C THR A 36 -22.34 -12.51 6.65
N ALA A 37 -22.22 -11.92 5.46
CA ALA A 37 -21.00 -12.01 4.67
C ALA A 37 -19.86 -11.49 5.55
N GLN A 38 -19.12 -12.42 6.12
CA GLN A 38 -18.03 -12.14 7.03
C GLN A 38 -16.96 -11.43 6.19
N VAL A 39 -16.68 -10.14 6.49
CA VAL A 39 -15.61 -9.41 5.85
C VAL A 39 -14.34 -10.26 5.98
N PRO A 40 -13.64 -10.58 4.89
CA PRO A 40 -12.45 -11.41 4.97
C PRO A 40 -11.47 -10.84 5.98
N PRO A 41 -10.82 -11.65 6.81
CA PRO A 41 -9.85 -11.17 7.77
C PRO A 41 -8.69 -10.48 7.05
N VAL A 42 -8.27 -9.33 7.57
CA VAL A 42 -7.13 -8.55 7.02
C VAL A 42 -5.83 -9.35 7.08
N CYS A 43 -5.68 -10.18 8.11
CA CYS A 43 -4.47 -10.97 8.34
C CYS A 43 -4.78 -12.46 8.41
N SER A 44 -3.80 -13.28 8.03
CA SER A 44 -3.81 -14.74 8.14
C SER A 44 -2.44 -15.25 8.58
N SER A 45 -2.42 -16.38 9.29
CA SER A 45 -1.22 -17.16 9.59
C SER A 45 -1.64 -18.61 9.81
N THR A 46 -0.87 -19.54 9.25
CA THR A 46 -1.07 -20.98 9.51
C THR A 46 -0.34 -21.44 10.78
N ARG A 47 0.64 -20.68 11.24
CA ARG A 47 1.44 -21.00 12.44
C ARG A 47 0.86 -20.37 13.71
N ASP A 48 0.22 -19.20 13.60
CA ASP A 48 -0.37 -18.46 14.72
C ASP A 48 -1.67 -17.76 14.26
N PRO A 49 -2.78 -18.53 14.15
CA PRO A 49 -4.08 -17.97 13.76
C PRO A 49 -4.62 -16.93 14.75
N ASP A 50 -4.31 -17.06 16.04
CA ASP A 50 -4.75 -16.13 17.07
C ASP A 50 -4.04 -14.77 16.92
N LEU A 51 -2.74 -14.79 16.62
CA LEU A 51 -2.03 -13.56 16.26
C LEU A 51 -2.65 -12.88 15.05
N ALA A 52 -2.99 -13.65 14.00
CA ALA A 52 -3.60 -13.12 12.80
C ALA A 52 -4.97 -12.47 13.09
N ALA A 53 -5.80 -13.09 13.92
CA ALA A 53 -7.09 -12.54 14.33
C ALA A 53 -6.92 -11.23 15.13
N ARG A 54 -6.04 -11.22 16.12
CA ARG A 54 -5.73 -10.01 16.90
C ARG A 54 -5.18 -8.90 16.01
N MET A 55 -4.22 -9.22 15.13
CA MET A 55 -3.60 -8.25 14.22
C MET A 55 -4.63 -7.65 13.26
N SER A 56 -5.58 -8.44 12.75
CA SER A 56 -6.69 -7.95 11.93
C SER A 56 -7.51 -6.90 12.67
N SER A 57 -7.89 -7.19 13.92
CA SER A 57 -8.63 -6.25 14.78
C SER A 57 -7.82 -4.99 15.09
N ASP A 58 -6.54 -5.13 15.39
CA ASP A 58 -5.67 -4.01 15.74
C ASP A 58 -5.43 -3.06 14.55
N ILE A 59 -5.25 -3.60 13.33
CA ILE A 59 -5.12 -2.78 12.12
C ILE A 59 -6.45 -2.06 11.82
N GLN A 60 -7.59 -2.74 11.94
CA GLN A 60 -8.91 -2.12 11.76
C GLN A 60 -9.15 -1.01 12.79
N ALA A 61 -8.81 -1.24 14.05
CA ALA A 61 -8.90 -0.25 15.12
C ALA A 61 -7.97 0.96 14.88
N ALA A 62 -6.76 0.73 14.35
CA ALA A 62 -5.84 1.81 13.99
C ALA A 62 -6.39 2.71 12.88
N LEU A 63 -7.22 2.17 12.01
CA LEU A 63 -7.87 2.88 10.89
C LEU A 63 -9.23 3.47 11.27
N SER A 64 -9.82 3.06 12.39
CA SER A 64 -11.12 3.60 12.82
C SER A 64 -11.03 5.13 12.96
N SER A 65 -12.04 5.83 12.47
CA SER A 65 -12.07 7.30 12.47
C SER A 65 -10.91 7.95 11.70
N ARG A 66 -10.32 7.25 10.75
CA ARG A 66 -9.34 7.84 9.82
C ARG A 66 -9.97 8.06 8.47
N GLU A 67 -9.76 9.27 7.95
CA GLU A 67 -10.11 9.64 6.59
C GLU A 67 -9.03 9.17 5.62
N GLY A 68 -9.39 9.17 4.34
CA GLY A 68 -8.48 8.77 3.27
C GLY A 68 -8.59 7.30 2.90
N THR A 69 -7.86 6.95 1.88
CA THR A 69 -7.80 5.60 1.31
C THR A 69 -6.46 4.98 1.64
N VAL A 70 -6.46 3.83 2.29
CA VAL A 70 -5.25 3.18 2.81
C VAL A 70 -5.15 1.75 2.32
N SER A 71 -3.94 1.36 1.91
CA SER A 71 -3.57 -0.04 1.69
C SER A 71 -2.46 -0.44 2.66
N VAL A 72 -2.58 -1.65 3.19
CA VAL A 72 -1.61 -2.23 4.13
C VAL A 72 -1.18 -3.60 3.64
N ALA A 73 0.12 -3.86 3.65
CA ALA A 73 0.67 -5.20 3.56
C ALA A 73 1.69 -5.41 4.68
N VAL A 74 1.62 -6.55 5.34
CA VAL A 74 2.57 -6.98 6.38
C VAL A 74 2.97 -8.42 6.10
N HIS A 75 4.24 -8.74 6.28
CA HIS A 75 4.71 -10.12 6.29
C HIS A 75 5.75 -10.33 7.37
N ASP A 76 5.57 -11.35 8.19
CA ASP A 76 6.50 -11.77 9.24
C ASP A 76 7.00 -13.19 8.95
N ASP A 77 8.31 -13.33 8.78
CA ASP A 77 8.95 -14.60 8.39
C ASP A 77 8.87 -15.66 9.51
N ASP A 78 8.84 -15.23 10.78
CA ASP A 78 8.85 -16.13 11.93
C ASP A 78 7.50 -16.80 12.16
N THR A 79 6.42 -16.02 12.17
CA THR A 79 5.07 -16.53 12.43
C THR A 79 4.34 -16.91 11.15
N GLY A 80 4.87 -16.55 9.98
CA GLY A 80 4.20 -16.67 8.70
C GLY A 80 2.94 -15.79 8.61
N LEU A 81 2.87 -14.74 9.45
CA LEU A 81 1.78 -13.78 9.39
C LEU A 81 1.83 -13.03 8.07
N THR A 82 0.70 -12.93 7.41
CA THR A 82 0.50 -12.09 6.22
C THR A 82 -0.75 -11.26 6.43
N CYS A 83 -0.63 -9.93 6.26
CA CYS A 83 -1.78 -9.03 6.25
C CYS A 83 -1.88 -8.36 4.89
N ALA A 84 -3.12 -8.22 4.38
CA ALA A 84 -3.42 -7.61 3.10
C ALA A 84 -4.75 -6.85 3.20
N LEU A 85 -4.68 -5.52 3.31
CA LEU A 85 -5.84 -4.64 3.27
C LEU A 85 -5.78 -3.82 1.98
N ALA A 86 -6.70 -4.06 1.06
CA ALA A 86 -6.74 -3.41 -0.25
C ALA A 86 -5.36 -3.35 -0.93
N SER A 87 -4.53 -4.39 -0.72
CA SER A 87 -3.10 -4.39 -1.02
C SER A 87 -2.77 -4.34 -2.51
N GLU A 88 -3.74 -4.65 -3.38
CA GLU A 88 -3.62 -4.58 -4.85
C GLU A 88 -4.01 -3.20 -5.43
N ARG A 89 -4.50 -2.26 -4.58
CA ARG A 89 -4.85 -0.91 -5.05
C ARG A 89 -3.60 -0.15 -5.49
N GLN A 90 -3.72 0.55 -6.61
CA GLN A 90 -2.63 1.36 -7.17
C GLN A 90 -2.59 2.77 -6.58
N TYR A 91 -1.38 3.25 -6.35
CA TYR A 91 -1.05 4.61 -5.88
C TYR A 91 0.09 5.19 -6.72
N ASP A 92 0.10 6.51 -6.96
CA ASP A 92 1.31 7.18 -7.44
C ASP A 92 2.36 7.07 -6.34
N SER A 93 3.49 6.47 -6.65
CA SER A 93 4.47 5.98 -5.65
C SER A 93 5.24 7.08 -4.91
N ALA A 94 5.28 8.30 -5.44
CA ALA A 94 6.20 9.32 -4.95
C ALA A 94 7.62 8.74 -4.82
N SER A 95 8.40 9.14 -3.83
CA SER A 95 9.78 8.65 -3.62
C SER A 95 9.91 7.19 -3.21
N VAL A 96 8.82 6.45 -3.01
CA VAL A 96 8.91 4.99 -2.80
C VAL A 96 9.41 4.28 -4.08
N ALA A 97 9.18 4.84 -5.29
CA ALA A 97 9.77 4.34 -6.54
C ALA A 97 11.30 4.20 -6.50
N LYS A 98 11.98 4.94 -5.62
CA LYS A 98 13.44 4.88 -5.47
C LYS A 98 13.95 3.52 -5.00
N VAL A 99 13.11 2.72 -4.34
CA VAL A 99 13.41 1.31 -4.01
C VAL A 99 13.59 0.51 -5.31
N THR A 100 12.65 0.64 -6.25
CA THR A 100 12.76 -0.01 -7.58
C THR A 100 14.01 0.43 -8.34
N ILE A 101 14.31 1.74 -8.33
CA ILE A 101 15.51 2.27 -9.01
C ILE A 101 16.79 1.72 -8.36
N MET A 102 16.85 1.69 -7.03
CA MET A 102 17.99 1.15 -6.28
C MET A 102 18.23 -0.33 -6.60
N GLU A 103 17.20 -1.15 -6.47
CA GLU A 103 17.32 -2.59 -6.73
C GLU A 103 17.64 -2.87 -8.20
N GLY A 104 17.05 -2.12 -9.14
CA GLY A 104 17.39 -2.20 -10.56
C GLY A 104 18.86 -1.85 -10.82
N THR A 105 19.40 -0.81 -10.18
CA THR A 105 20.82 -0.44 -10.29
C THR A 105 21.75 -1.54 -9.76
N LEU A 106 21.44 -2.06 -8.57
CA LEU A 106 22.19 -3.16 -7.96
C LEU A 106 22.16 -4.40 -8.88
N ARG A 107 20.98 -4.76 -9.38
CA ARG A 107 20.80 -5.92 -10.24
C ARG A 107 21.53 -5.77 -11.56
N ARG A 108 21.50 -4.61 -12.20
CA ARG A 108 22.23 -4.36 -13.45
C ARG A 108 23.74 -4.54 -13.26
N ALA A 109 24.31 -4.06 -12.16
CA ALA A 109 25.71 -4.26 -11.87
C ALA A 109 26.05 -5.76 -11.74
N GLU A 110 25.22 -6.55 -11.07
CA GLU A 110 25.38 -8.02 -11.00
C GLU A 110 25.29 -8.69 -12.35
N GLU A 111 24.34 -8.32 -13.20
CA GLU A 111 24.17 -8.89 -14.55
C GLU A 111 25.37 -8.60 -15.44
N LEU A 112 26.04 -7.47 -15.22
CA LEU A 112 27.28 -7.10 -15.88
C LEU A 112 28.54 -7.71 -15.22
N GLY A 113 28.38 -8.54 -14.18
CA GLY A 113 29.49 -9.19 -13.48
C GLY A 113 30.44 -8.22 -12.77
N ARG A 114 29.98 -7.02 -12.40
CA ARG A 114 30.80 -5.97 -11.80
C ARG A 114 30.20 -5.40 -10.51
N LYS A 115 31.03 -4.70 -9.75
CA LYS A 115 30.56 -3.82 -8.65
C LYS A 115 29.91 -2.56 -9.22
N LEU A 116 29.18 -1.83 -8.37
CA LEU A 116 28.74 -0.49 -8.72
C LEU A 116 29.93 0.39 -9.10
N THR A 117 29.80 1.15 -10.17
CA THR A 117 30.76 2.21 -10.52
C THR A 117 30.71 3.33 -9.47
N THR A 118 31.75 4.17 -9.44
CA THR A 118 31.77 5.38 -8.58
C THR A 118 30.53 6.25 -8.86
N TRP A 119 30.21 6.46 -10.14
CA TRP A 119 29.04 7.25 -10.53
C TRP A 119 27.72 6.64 -10.02
N GLU A 120 27.53 5.31 -10.08
CA GLU A 120 26.35 4.65 -9.52
C GLU A 120 26.31 4.79 -7.98
N GLN A 121 27.46 4.67 -7.31
CA GLN A 121 27.57 4.85 -5.85
C GLN A 121 27.24 6.28 -5.41
N ASP A 122 27.74 7.27 -6.14
CA ASP A 122 27.54 8.70 -5.88
C ASP A 122 26.09 9.14 -6.10
N ASN A 123 25.30 8.36 -6.86
CA ASN A 123 23.87 8.61 -7.07
C ASN A 123 22.96 7.74 -6.21
N ILE A 124 23.23 6.44 -6.06
CA ILE A 124 22.34 5.54 -5.32
C ILE A 124 22.27 5.91 -3.83
N ARG A 125 23.39 6.35 -3.25
CA ARG A 125 23.45 6.72 -1.84
C ARG A 125 22.57 7.94 -1.52
N PRO A 126 22.77 9.14 -2.10
CA PRO A 126 21.92 10.29 -1.80
C PRO A 126 20.46 10.06 -2.24
N MET A 127 20.21 9.33 -3.33
CA MET A 127 18.85 8.96 -3.72
C MET A 127 18.07 8.25 -2.59
N ILE A 128 18.70 7.36 -1.87
CA ILE A 128 18.03 6.61 -0.80
C ILE A 128 18.12 7.34 0.53
N THR A 129 19.31 7.80 0.94
CA THR A 129 19.55 8.29 2.31
C THR A 129 18.96 9.66 2.59
N VAL A 130 18.88 10.54 1.60
CA VAL A 130 18.30 11.89 1.69
C VAL A 130 17.19 12.14 0.68
N SER A 131 16.77 11.08 -0.04
CA SER A 131 15.72 11.13 -1.06
C SER A 131 16.04 12.11 -2.21
N ASP A 132 17.32 12.25 -2.62
CA ASP A 132 17.72 13.16 -3.69
C ASP A 132 17.04 12.84 -5.02
N ASN A 133 16.37 13.84 -5.61
CA ASN A 133 15.58 13.68 -6.83
C ASN A 133 16.45 13.72 -8.09
N ALA A 134 17.53 14.52 -8.07
CA ALA A 134 18.45 14.60 -9.20
C ALA A 134 19.17 13.26 -9.42
N SER A 135 19.60 12.64 -8.32
CA SER A 135 20.20 11.30 -8.36
C SER A 135 19.20 10.23 -8.83
N ALA A 136 17.94 10.30 -8.38
CA ALA A 136 16.88 9.41 -8.86
C ALA A 136 16.67 9.55 -10.37
N MET A 137 16.61 10.78 -10.89
CA MET A 137 16.45 11.04 -12.31
C MET A 137 17.62 10.50 -13.12
N ARG A 138 18.86 10.70 -12.64
CA ARG A 138 20.05 10.20 -13.34
C ARG A 138 20.04 8.66 -13.45
N LEU A 139 19.78 7.96 -12.35
CA LEU A 139 19.73 6.50 -12.34
C LEU A 139 18.52 5.95 -13.11
N TRP A 140 17.36 6.60 -13.03
CA TRP A 140 16.19 6.26 -13.82
C TRP A 140 16.47 6.34 -15.32
N THR A 141 17.09 7.44 -15.77
CA THR A 141 17.44 7.67 -17.18
C THR A 141 18.47 6.65 -17.66
N ASP A 142 19.47 6.38 -16.85
CA ASP A 142 20.55 5.43 -17.16
C ASP A 142 20.06 3.98 -17.23
N LEU A 143 19.18 3.57 -16.32
CA LEU A 143 18.54 2.23 -16.37
C LEU A 143 17.59 2.10 -17.57
N GLY A 144 16.83 3.13 -17.82
CA GLY A 144 15.83 3.17 -18.86
C GLY A 144 14.58 2.32 -18.57
N HIS A 145 13.50 2.71 -19.19
CA HIS A 145 12.16 2.14 -18.96
C HIS A 145 12.10 0.64 -19.29
N THR A 146 12.72 0.22 -20.37
CA THR A 146 12.75 -1.20 -20.79
C THR A 146 13.45 -2.09 -19.78
N TYR A 147 14.58 -1.63 -19.23
CA TYR A 147 15.31 -2.39 -18.21
C TYR A 147 14.50 -2.48 -16.91
N LEU A 148 13.99 -1.38 -16.44
CA LEU A 148 13.17 -1.34 -15.21
C LEU A 148 11.90 -2.21 -15.34
N SER A 149 11.25 -2.23 -16.50
CA SER A 149 10.10 -3.11 -16.76
C SER A 149 10.48 -4.59 -16.67
N ARG A 150 11.62 -4.98 -17.24
CA ARG A 150 12.13 -6.37 -17.11
C ARG A 150 12.51 -6.72 -15.68
N PHE A 151 13.11 -5.77 -14.95
CA PHE A 151 13.41 -5.94 -13.53
C PHE A 151 12.13 -6.17 -12.72
N LEU A 152 11.11 -5.33 -12.87
CA LEU A 152 9.82 -5.49 -12.20
C LEU A 152 9.15 -6.83 -12.53
N ALA A 153 9.19 -7.24 -13.79
CA ALA A 153 8.68 -8.56 -14.20
C ALA A 153 9.43 -9.70 -13.49
N ARG A 154 10.76 -9.58 -13.30
CA ARG A 154 11.56 -10.56 -12.56
C ARG A 154 11.25 -10.56 -11.06
N VAL A 155 10.93 -9.42 -10.46
CA VAL A 155 10.43 -9.32 -9.09
C VAL A 155 9.05 -9.98 -8.95
N GLY A 156 8.31 -10.07 -10.05
CA GLY A 156 6.96 -10.62 -10.08
C GLY A 156 5.88 -9.61 -9.67
N THR A 157 6.15 -8.31 -9.87
CA THR A 157 5.13 -7.26 -9.65
C THR A 157 3.99 -7.41 -10.64
N LYS A 158 2.77 -7.10 -10.18
CA LYS A 158 1.55 -7.28 -10.98
C LYS A 158 0.82 -5.96 -11.26
N GLY A 159 0.91 -5.03 -10.32
CA GLY A 159 0.21 -3.74 -10.36
C GLY A 159 1.13 -2.54 -10.51
N THR A 160 2.47 -2.75 -10.62
CA THR A 160 3.41 -1.65 -10.78
C THR A 160 3.56 -1.27 -12.25
N VAL A 161 3.26 0.00 -12.57
CA VAL A 161 3.38 0.59 -13.91
C VAL A 161 4.30 1.80 -13.81
N LEU A 162 5.42 1.76 -14.51
CA LEU A 162 6.42 2.84 -14.51
C LEU A 162 5.80 4.16 -14.98
N GLY A 163 6.17 5.24 -14.33
CA GLY A 163 5.72 6.59 -14.69
C GLY A 163 6.16 7.00 -16.10
N PRO A 164 5.40 7.89 -16.77
CA PRO A 164 5.72 8.31 -18.12
C PRO A 164 6.97 9.19 -18.16
N GLY A 165 7.80 9.03 -19.18
CA GLY A 165 9.00 9.85 -19.41
C GLY A 165 9.94 9.86 -18.20
N GLY A 166 10.33 11.05 -17.74
CA GLY A 166 11.17 11.25 -16.56
C GLY A 166 10.40 11.28 -15.22
N TYR A 167 9.08 11.09 -15.22
CA TYR A 167 8.26 11.23 -14.01
C TYR A 167 8.20 9.94 -13.19
N TRP A 168 9.33 9.52 -12.70
CA TRP A 168 9.46 8.29 -11.91
C TRP A 168 8.58 8.27 -10.64
N GLY A 169 8.32 9.42 -10.01
CA GLY A 169 7.42 9.54 -8.85
C GLY A 169 5.94 9.29 -9.19
N LEU A 170 5.56 9.34 -10.48
CA LEU A 170 4.24 8.95 -10.99
C LEU A 170 4.17 7.46 -11.38
N THR A 171 5.19 6.67 -11.04
CA THR A 171 5.08 5.21 -11.11
C THR A 171 3.92 4.77 -10.22
N ARG A 172 2.94 4.09 -10.80
CA ARG A 172 1.86 3.50 -10.02
C ARG A 172 2.33 2.20 -9.42
N THR A 173 2.08 1.99 -8.15
CA THR A 173 2.49 0.78 -7.43
C THR A 173 1.40 0.34 -6.45
N THR A 174 1.53 -0.87 -5.93
CA THR A 174 0.61 -1.46 -4.96
C THR A 174 1.36 -1.85 -3.69
N ALA A 175 0.65 -2.05 -2.58
CA ALA A 175 1.29 -2.51 -1.34
C ALA A 175 1.88 -3.92 -1.50
N ASP A 176 1.23 -4.79 -2.27
CA ASP A 176 1.74 -6.13 -2.58
C ASP A 176 3.03 -6.07 -3.39
N ASP A 177 3.13 -5.18 -4.37
CA ASP A 177 4.34 -5.07 -5.18
C ASP A 177 5.51 -4.49 -4.39
N GLN A 178 5.24 -3.51 -3.51
CA GLN A 178 6.26 -3.00 -2.59
C GLN A 178 6.72 -4.08 -1.60
N MET A 179 5.80 -4.94 -1.15
CA MET A 179 6.15 -6.11 -0.33
C MET A 179 7.10 -7.07 -1.07
N ARG A 180 6.86 -7.31 -2.38
CA ARG A 180 7.75 -8.13 -3.23
C ARG A 180 9.14 -7.52 -3.36
N LEU A 181 9.23 -6.20 -3.55
CA LEU A 181 10.52 -5.50 -3.58
C LEU A 181 11.25 -5.63 -2.24
N LEU A 182 10.56 -5.42 -1.11
CA LEU A 182 11.17 -5.63 0.20
C LEU A 182 11.59 -7.10 0.43
N ASP A 183 10.86 -8.08 -0.13
CA ASP A 183 11.25 -9.48 -0.08
C ASP A 183 12.55 -9.74 -0.87
N VAL A 184 12.72 -9.11 -2.03
CA VAL A 184 13.98 -9.18 -2.79
C VAL A 184 15.18 -8.77 -1.93
N LEU A 185 15.02 -7.78 -1.05
CA LEU A 185 16.09 -7.32 -0.17
C LEU A 185 16.30 -8.21 1.05
N THR A 186 15.23 -8.75 1.63
CA THR A 186 15.31 -9.47 2.92
C THR A 186 15.47 -10.97 2.79
N ASN A 187 14.98 -11.57 1.72
CA ASN A 187 15.03 -13.01 1.49
C ASN A 187 16.45 -13.46 1.11
N ALA A 188 17.03 -14.35 1.91
CA ALA A 188 18.37 -14.90 1.65
C ALA A 188 18.48 -15.67 0.33
N GLY A 189 17.36 -16.27 -0.12
CA GLY A 189 17.26 -16.98 -1.39
C GLY A 189 17.02 -16.09 -2.61
N SER A 190 16.93 -14.76 -2.43
CA SER A 190 16.67 -13.81 -3.50
C SER A 190 17.69 -13.88 -4.64
N PHE A 191 17.22 -13.54 -5.83
CA PHE A 191 18.08 -13.42 -7.02
C PHE A 191 19.05 -12.23 -6.94
N LEU A 192 18.80 -11.23 -6.08
CA LEU A 192 19.67 -10.07 -5.86
C LEU A 192 20.75 -10.41 -4.81
N LYS A 193 21.98 -10.66 -5.23
CA LYS A 193 23.07 -11.08 -4.33
C LYS A 193 23.61 -9.90 -3.49
N THR A 194 23.57 -8.69 -4.05
CA THR A 194 24.00 -7.44 -3.39
C THR A 194 22.93 -6.82 -2.49
N ARG A 195 21.83 -7.56 -2.19
CA ARG A 195 20.70 -7.08 -1.36
C ARG A 195 21.11 -6.44 -0.02
N ALA A 196 22.20 -6.93 0.60
CA ALA A 196 22.70 -6.35 1.84
C ALA A 196 23.14 -4.88 1.67
N GLN A 197 23.61 -4.48 0.48
CA GLN A 197 23.94 -3.09 0.17
C GLN A 197 22.67 -2.22 0.12
N GLY A 198 21.58 -2.75 -0.46
CA GLY A 198 20.27 -2.06 -0.47
C GLY A 198 19.71 -1.87 0.94
N LEU A 199 19.72 -2.93 1.75
CA LEU A 199 19.31 -2.87 3.16
C LEU A 199 20.15 -1.84 3.94
N LYS A 200 21.47 -1.83 3.73
CA LYS A 200 22.35 -0.84 4.36
C LYS A 200 21.96 0.60 3.99
N LEU A 201 21.75 0.89 2.72
CA LEU A 201 21.33 2.22 2.26
C LEU A 201 20.00 2.64 2.89
N MET A 202 19.00 1.76 2.93
CA MET A 202 17.71 2.03 3.55
C MET A 202 17.79 2.17 5.07
N SER A 203 18.79 1.58 5.74
CA SER A 203 19.01 1.78 7.17
C SER A 203 19.67 3.13 7.50
N GLU A 204 20.31 3.76 6.52
CA GLU A 204 21.00 5.05 6.63
C GLU A 204 20.15 6.26 6.21
N VAL A 205 18.85 6.06 6.00
CA VAL A 205 17.91 7.16 5.74
C VAL A 205 17.97 8.15 6.90
N ARG A 206 18.11 9.46 6.57
CA ARG A 206 18.26 10.53 7.56
C ARG A 206 17.06 10.62 8.51
N SER A 207 17.30 11.14 9.70
CA SER A 207 16.36 11.05 10.83
C SER A 207 15.01 11.71 10.56
N ASP A 208 15.00 12.85 9.87
CA ASP A 208 13.77 13.58 9.50
C ASP A 208 12.88 12.86 8.48
N GLN A 209 13.40 11.82 7.81
CA GLN A 209 12.65 10.96 6.90
C GLN A 209 12.42 9.54 7.45
N ARG A 210 12.61 9.33 8.76
CA ARG A 210 12.37 8.02 9.40
C ARG A 210 11.03 7.94 10.12
N TRP A 211 10.04 8.69 9.66
CA TRP A 211 8.66 8.59 10.12
C TRP A 211 7.91 7.41 9.48
N GLY A 212 6.68 7.17 9.92
CA GLY A 212 5.79 6.17 9.34
C GLY A 212 6.02 4.77 9.91
N VAL A 213 6.35 3.79 9.05
CA VAL A 213 6.44 2.38 9.48
C VAL A 213 7.48 2.07 10.57
N PRO A 214 8.50 2.88 10.88
CA PRO A 214 9.35 2.64 12.05
C PRO A 214 8.70 2.96 13.40
N ALA A 215 7.59 3.73 13.44
CA ALA A 215 6.95 4.12 14.70
C ALA A 215 6.44 2.89 15.47
N GLY A 216 6.86 2.77 16.71
CA GLY A 216 6.53 1.62 17.57
C GLY A 216 7.52 0.46 17.48
N MET A 217 8.55 0.53 16.63
CA MET A 217 9.58 -0.50 16.52
C MET A 217 10.30 -0.69 17.86
N PRO A 218 10.44 -1.93 18.37
CA PRO A 218 11.21 -2.21 19.56
C PRO A 218 12.71 -2.04 19.34
N THR A 219 13.46 -1.88 20.43
CA THR A 219 14.93 -1.92 20.38
C THR A 219 15.43 -3.30 19.92
N GLY A 220 16.64 -3.33 19.36
CA GLY A 220 17.27 -4.58 18.88
C GLY A 220 16.92 -4.94 17.43
N LEU A 221 16.12 -4.12 16.76
CA LEU A 221 15.89 -4.22 15.33
C LEU A 221 16.53 -3.04 14.58
N THR A 222 16.91 -3.29 13.35
CA THR A 222 17.31 -2.26 12.40
C THR A 222 16.14 -2.00 11.45
N ALA A 223 15.71 -0.74 11.34
CA ALA A 223 14.72 -0.35 10.36
C ALA A 223 15.39 0.07 9.04
N GLN A 224 15.01 -0.56 7.97
CA GLN A 224 15.29 -0.18 6.59
C GLN A 224 14.02 0.47 6.04
N VAL A 225 14.04 1.77 5.75
CA VAL A 225 12.84 2.53 5.40
C VAL A 225 13.02 3.34 4.13
N LYS A 226 11.93 3.51 3.39
CA LYS A 226 11.81 4.53 2.35
C LYS A 226 10.40 5.11 2.38
N ASN A 227 10.33 6.42 2.44
CA ASN A 227 9.09 7.17 2.41
C ASN A 227 8.92 7.89 1.08
N GLY A 228 7.68 8.25 0.77
CA GLY A 228 7.32 9.07 -0.38
C GLY A 228 6.04 9.83 -0.10
N TRP A 229 5.96 11.08 -0.54
CA TRP A 229 4.79 11.91 -0.29
C TRP A 229 4.67 13.02 -1.34
N LEU A 230 3.47 13.27 -1.79
CA LEU A 230 3.21 14.38 -2.70
C LEU A 230 1.73 14.77 -2.66
N PRO A 231 1.42 16.07 -2.74
CA PRO A 231 0.08 16.58 -2.96
C PRO A 231 -0.24 16.56 -4.46
N ARG A 232 -1.50 16.31 -4.80
CA ARG A 232 -1.98 16.44 -6.18
C ARG A 232 -3.44 16.86 -6.19
N ALA A 233 -3.88 17.54 -7.26
CA ALA A 233 -5.27 17.97 -7.46
C ALA A 233 -6.27 16.81 -7.36
N THR A 234 -5.87 15.61 -7.78
CA THR A 234 -6.65 14.39 -7.60
C THR A 234 -6.13 13.61 -6.40
N HIS A 235 -7.02 13.07 -5.55
CA HIS A 235 -6.68 12.23 -4.41
C HIS A 235 -5.80 12.89 -3.34
N GLY A 236 -5.81 14.19 -3.21
CA GLY A 236 -5.20 14.92 -2.10
C GLY A 236 -3.74 14.55 -1.82
N TRP A 237 -3.38 14.48 -0.56
CA TRP A 237 -2.04 14.04 -0.16
C TRP A 237 -1.88 12.52 -0.29
N ARG A 238 -0.88 12.11 -1.07
CA ARG A 238 -0.33 10.76 -1.04
C ARG A 238 0.75 10.72 0.02
N VAL A 239 0.66 9.76 0.93
CA VAL A 239 1.65 9.56 1.98
C VAL A 239 1.94 8.07 2.09
N HIS A 240 3.19 7.69 1.90
CA HIS A 240 3.62 6.31 1.81
C HIS A 240 4.81 6.04 2.70
N SER A 241 4.84 4.87 3.31
CA SER A 241 5.99 4.38 4.05
C SER A 241 6.13 2.88 3.84
N VAL A 242 7.32 2.46 3.42
CA VAL A 242 7.66 1.05 3.22
C VAL A 242 8.92 0.72 3.99
N GLY A 243 8.97 -0.43 4.64
CA GLY A 243 10.15 -0.80 5.41
C GLY A 243 10.25 -2.26 5.76
N ALA A 244 11.50 -2.67 5.99
CA ALA A 244 11.87 -3.95 6.57
C ALA A 244 12.45 -3.71 7.96
N PHE A 245 12.30 -4.70 8.82
CA PHE A 245 12.77 -4.69 10.20
C PHE A 245 13.53 -5.96 10.45
N THR A 246 14.85 -5.83 10.60
CA THR A 246 15.77 -6.98 10.71
C THR A 246 16.49 -6.99 12.03
N GLY A 247 16.60 -8.16 12.64
CA GLY A 247 17.35 -8.43 13.86
C GLY A 247 18.03 -9.79 13.79
N THR A 248 18.66 -10.22 14.88
CA THR A 248 19.43 -11.48 14.93
C THR A 248 18.59 -12.70 14.56
N SER A 249 17.33 -12.74 14.98
CA SER A 249 16.43 -13.88 14.75
C SER A 249 15.06 -13.43 14.26
N ARG A 250 14.94 -12.24 13.68
CA ARG A 250 13.64 -11.70 13.28
C ARG A 250 13.74 -10.86 12.03
N THR A 251 12.82 -11.11 11.11
CA THR A 251 12.65 -10.31 9.90
C THR A 251 11.16 -10.18 9.58
N TYR A 252 10.68 -8.96 9.47
CA TYR A 252 9.33 -8.67 8.98
C TYR A 252 9.32 -7.38 8.16
N ARG A 253 8.29 -7.19 7.40
CA ARG A 253 8.11 -6.09 6.45
C ARG A 253 6.75 -5.45 6.64
N ILE A 254 6.70 -4.13 6.52
CA ILE A 254 5.47 -3.33 6.61
C ILE A 254 5.44 -2.37 5.43
N VAL A 255 4.34 -2.36 4.73
CA VAL A 255 4.03 -1.42 3.66
C VAL A 255 2.71 -0.76 3.97
N VAL A 256 2.69 0.57 3.98
CA VAL A 256 1.46 1.36 4.04
C VAL A 256 1.50 2.42 2.96
N LEU A 257 0.51 2.35 2.06
CA LEU A 257 0.30 3.33 0.99
C LEU A 257 -1.04 4.03 1.24
N SER A 258 -1.09 5.34 1.05
CA SER A 258 -2.34 6.08 1.22
C SER A 258 -2.47 7.27 0.29
N HIS A 259 -3.71 7.67 0.01
CA HIS A 259 -4.07 8.93 -0.64
C HIS A 259 -5.38 9.47 -0.04
N ASP A 260 -5.86 10.60 -0.53
CA ASP A 260 -7.00 11.34 0.02
C ASP A 260 -6.77 11.76 1.49
N ASN A 261 -5.51 11.92 1.91
CA ASN A 261 -5.23 12.46 3.23
C ASN A 261 -5.45 13.99 3.21
N PRO A 262 -6.09 14.57 4.26
CA PRO A 262 -6.28 16.03 4.34
C PRO A 262 -4.95 16.79 4.36
N THR A 263 -3.94 16.26 5.06
CA THR A 263 -2.60 16.83 5.17
C THR A 263 -1.55 15.72 5.13
N MET A 264 -0.29 16.07 4.88
CA MET A 264 0.82 15.13 5.00
C MET A 264 0.94 14.59 6.43
N ALA A 265 0.90 15.48 7.43
CA ALA A 265 0.98 15.10 8.84
C ALA A 265 -0.16 14.14 9.25
N TYR A 266 -1.35 14.33 8.70
CA TYR A 266 -2.45 13.39 8.91
C TYR A 266 -2.13 11.99 8.37
N GLY A 267 -1.66 11.91 7.13
CA GLY A 267 -1.25 10.65 6.51
C GLY A 267 -0.13 9.95 7.28
N VAL A 268 0.89 10.69 7.71
CA VAL A 268 1.98 10.16 8.56
C VAL A 268 1.43 9.54 9.84
N ARG A 269 0.57 10.27 10.58
CA ARG A 269 -0.06 9.74 11.81
C ARG A 269 -0.91 8.50 11.55
N THR A 270 -1.60 8.43 10.41
CA THR A 270 -2.37 7.22 10.03
C THR A 270 -1.43 6.02 9.88
N ILE A 271 -0.32 6.19 9.16
CA ILE A 271 0.68 5.14 8.96
C ILE A 271 1.29 4.71 10.30
N GLU A 272 1.66 5.66 11.16
CA GLU A 272 2.27 5.39 12.46
C GLU A 272 1.34 4.63 13.41
N ARG A 273 0.04 4.90 13.40
CA ARG A 273 -0.96 4.13 14.17
C ARG A 273 -0.98 2.65 13.74
N ILE A 274 -0.97 2.41 12.43
CA ILE A 274 -0.91 1.04 11.88
C ILE A 274 0.40 0.38 12.27
N ALA A 275 1.53 1.05 12.08
CA ALA A 275 2.86 0.53 12.40
C ALA A 275 2.98 0.16 13.88
N GLN A 276 2.52 1.02 14.80
CA GLN A 276 2.48 0.75 16.23
C GLN A 276 1.65 -0.49 16.57
N ALA A 277 0.49 -0.67 15.92
CA ALA A 277 -0.35 -1.87 16.10
C ALA A 277 0.42 -3.13 15.67
N VAL A 278 1.05 -3.10 14.49
CA VAL A 278 1.83 -4.21 13.96
C VAL A 278 3.03 -4.53 14.85
N HIS A 279 3.81 -3.51 15.23
CA HIS A 279 4.98 -3.71 16.08
C HIS A 279 4.61 -4.30 17.46
N ARG A 280 3.54 -3.81 18.11
CA ARG A 280 3.05 -4.37 19.37
C ARG A 280 2.64 -5.83 19.22
N GLY A 281 1.88 -6.15 18.20
CA GLY A 281 1.41 -7.51 17.97
C GLY A 281 2.55 -8.50 17.73
N LEU A 282 3.52 -8.11 16.90
CA LEU A 282 4.66 -8.95 16.54
C LEU A 282 5.73 -9.06 17.63
N ASN A 283 5.83 -8.10 18.56
CA ASN A 283 6.94 -8.02 19.50
C ASN A 283 6.51 -7.95 20.98
N GLN A 284 5.49 -8.72 21.34
CA GLN A 284 4.99 -8.77 22.72
C GLN A 284 6.13 -9.07 23.70
N GLY A 285 6.23 -8.28 24.79
CA GLY A 285 7.23 -8.44 25.85
C GLY A 285 8.63 -7.93 25.51
N ARG A 286 8.84 -7.27 24.36
CA ARG A 286 10.14 -6.68 23.98
C ARG A 286 10.21 -5.18 24.30
N GLY A 287 11.32 -4.78 24.87
CA GLY A 287 11.93 -3.51 25.25
C GLY A 287 11.31 -2.16 24.78
N ARG A 288 12.09 -1.10 24.84
CA ARG A 288 11.66 0.27 24.50
C ARG A 288 11.26 0.37 23.03
N VAL A 289 10.19 1.08 22.75
CA VAL A 289 9.66 1.31 21.42
C VAL A 289 10.17 2.64 20.84
N GLN A 290 10.36 2.72 19.52
CA GLN A 290 10.61 3.99 18.85
C GLN A 290 9.34 4.85 18.95
N SER A 291 9.49 6.09 19.40
CA SER A 291 8.38 7.03 19.49
C SER A 291 7.86 7.40 18.10
N PRO A 292 6.57 7.73 17.97
CA PRO A 292 6.04 8.35 16.76
C PRO A 292 6.68 9.72 16.55
N THR A 293 6.53 10.23 15.33
CA THR A 293 7.04 11.55 14.97
C THR A 293 6.34 12.63 15.80
N PRO A 294 7.09 13.58 16.41
CA PRO A 294 6.49 14.65 17.18
C PRO A 294 5.50 15.48 16.32
N GLU A 295 4.47 15.99 16.99
CA GLU A 295 3.55 16.92 16.35
C GLU A 295 4.29 18.19 15.91
N GLY A 296 4.00 18.68 14.69
CA GLY A 296 4.68 19.82 14.10
C GLY A 296 6.05 19.53 13.46
N ALA A 297 6.59 18.30 13.59
CA ALA A 297 7.85 17.93 12.93
C ALA A 297 7.69 17.54 11.46
N ILE A 298 6.46 17.48 10.94
CA ILE A 298 6.17 17.14 9.54
C ILE A 298 5.95 18.43 8.76
N SER A 299 6.75 18.64 7.73
CA SER A 299 6.58 19.73 6.78
C SER A 299 5.53 19.37 5.72
N GLU A 300 4.57 20.25 5.49
CA GLU A 300 3.53 20.11 4.47
C GLU A 300 4.07 20.52 3.08
N ARG A 301 5.18 19.90 2.65
CA ARG A 301 5.83 20.14 1.36
C ARG A 301 5.86 18.86 0.53
N SER A 302 5.77 19.00 -0.79
CA SER A 302 6.00 17.89 -1.71
C SER A 302 7.42 17.32 -1.56
N ASP A 303 7.58 16.02 -1.79
CA ASP A 303 8.91 15.42 -1.91
C ASP A 303 9.58 15.73 -3.26
N GLY A 304 8.91 16.50 -4.13
CA GLY A 304 9.39 16.90 -5.44
C GLY A 304 9.57 15.77 -6.45
N SER A 305 8.98 14.61 -6.20
CA SER A 305 9.13 13.42 -7.05
C SER A 305 8.29 13.43 -8.33
N ALA A 306 7.39 14.40 -8.45
CA ALA A 306 6.49 14.58 -9.60
C ALA A 306 6.35 16.07 -9.92
N PRO A 307 5.89 16.43 -11.14
CA PRO A 307 5.55 17.81 -11.45
C PRO A 307 4.53 18.37 -10.44
N TYR A 308 4.67 19.66 -10.16
CA TYR A 308 3.72 20.38 -9.33
C TYR A 308 2.31 20.28 -9.93
N ASP A 309 1.36 19.84 -9.12
CA ASP A 309 -0.06 19.69 -9.46
C ASP A 309 -0.84 20.11 -8.22
N PRO A 310 -1.13 21.43 -8.08
CA PRO A 310 -1.59 22.01 -6.84
C PRO A 310 -2.95 21.46 -6.41
N LEU A 311 -3.07 21.20 -5.11
CA LEU A 311 -4.37 20.97 -4.49
C LEU A 311 -5.19 22.26 -4.54
N PRO A 312 -6.49 22.22 -4.86
CA PRO A 312 -7.35 23.38 -4.77
C PRO A 312 -7.28 24.00 -3.37
N GLY A 313 -6.90 25.28 -3.30
CA GLY A 313 -6.82 26.03 -2.03
C GLY A 313 -5.61 25.70 -1.15
N TRP A 314 -4.61 24.99 -1.70
CA TRP A 314 -3.34 24.75 -1.02
C TRP A 314 -2.17 25.30 -1.86
N ASP A 315 -1.37 26.16 -1.25
CA ASP A 315 -0.13 26.66 -1.82
C ASP A 315 1.05 25.98 -1.11
N GLU A 316 2.03 25.53 -1.87
CA GLU A 316 3.24 24.94 -1.29
C GLU A 316 3.95 26.02 -0.45
N PRO A 317 4.26 25.75 0.83
CA PRO A 317 4.98 26.69 1.67
C PRO A 317 6.31 27.08 1.03
N GLU A 318 6.64 28.37 1.04
CA GLU A 318 7.96 28.86 0.58
C GLU A 318 9.10 28.10 1.27
N PRO A 319 10.23 27.86 0.57
CA PRO A 319 11.42 27.29 1.20
C PRO A 319 11.82 28.20 2.37
N ASP A 320 11.96 27.61 3.58
CA ASP A 320 12.56 28.34 4.69
C ASP A 320 13.87 28.94 4.18
N ALA A 321 13.95 30.25 4.16
CA ALA A 321 15.21 30.95 3.91
C ALA A 321 16.15 30.49 5.02
N THR A 322 16.99 29.51 4.71
CA THR A 322 18.03 29.05 5.63
C THR A 322 18.95 30.22 5.86
N PRO A 323 19.21 30.63 7.12
CA PRO A 323 20.16 31.68 7.41
C PRO A 323 21.57 31.34 6.98
#